data_d2dcbcf0f69093fa2376d4022891c29f
#
_entry.id   d2dcbcf0f69093fa2376d4022891c29f
#
_cell.length_a   1.000
_cell.length_b   1.000
_cell.length_c   1.000
_cell.angle_alpha   90.00
_cell.angle_beta   90.00
_cell.angle_gamma   90.00
#
_symmetry.space_group_name_H-M   'P 1'
#
loop_
_entity.id
_entity.type
_entity.pdbx_description
1 polymer ?
#
loop_
_entity_poly.entity_id
_entity_poly.type
_entity_poly.pdbx_seq_one_letter_code
_entity_poly.pdbx_strand_id
1 'polypeptide(L)'
;PFRYLGQVFGVFLLADFSKRIFFIDQHAAHERILFDRYAGTQGGRQRLLFPAYFETSEETARTLRNKAEELRALGISVEPDEDGSSSPDSSGGGKRWKLVEVPTYLKDKESVIIDFLSREIGGSDDFKRDLLAAAACKAAIKDGELLDPVTATELIEQTLLLEFPRCPHGRPVWYVLSRDDLFELVGRRV
;
A
#
# COMPACT_ATOMS: atom_id res chain seq x y z
N PRO A 1 24.85 -10.97 9.99
CA PRO A 1 23.76 -10.99 10.96
C PRO A 1 23.61 -9.59 11.58
N PHE A 2 22.39 -9.14 11.78
CA PHE A 2 22.06 -7.94 12.52
C PHE A 2 21.53 -8.32 13.91
N ARG A 3 21.41 -7.36 14.81
CA ARG A 3 20.81 -7.54 16.12
C ARG A 3 19.62 -6.59 16.27
N TYR A 4 18.43 -7.12 16.49
CA TYR A 4 17.27 -6.34 16.89
C TYR A 4 17.47 -5.77 18.30
N LEU A 5 17.30 -4.48 18.47
CA LEU A 5 17.50 -3.75 19.73
C LEU A 5 16.19 -3.43 20.44
N GLY A 6 15.09 -3.34 19.72
CA GLY A 6 13.77 -3.01 20.25
C GLY A 6 13.00 -2.08 19.33
N GLN A 7 11.77 -1.75 19.76
CA GLN A 7 10.87 -0.81 19.09
C GLN A 7 10.70 0.43 19.96
N VAL A 8 10.72 1.63 19.33
CA VAL A 8 10.55 2.90 20.01
C VAL A 8 9.38 3.68 19.44
N PHE A 9 8.65 4.35 20.31
CA PHE A 9 7.46 5.16 20.00
C PHE A 9 6.34 4.42 19.25
N GLY A 10 6.38 3.08 19.19
CA GLY A 10 5.45 2.30 18.38
C GLY A 10 5.57 2.54 16.87
N VAL A 11 6.69 3.13 16.41
CA VAL A 11 6.91 3.55 15.02
C VAL A 11 8.21 3.02 14.46
N PHE A 12 9.30 3.07 15.23
CA PHE A 12 10.62 2.72 14.72
C PHE A 12 11.13 1.41 15.31
N LEU A 13 11.62 0.53 14.44
CA LEU A 13 12.42 -0.62 14.83
C LEU A 13 13.89 -0.25 14.81
N LEU A 14 14.61 -0.61 15.88
CA LEU A 14 16.06 -0.37 16.00
C LEU A 14 16.83 -1.65 15.71
N ALA A 15 17.79 -1.56 14.81
CA ALA A 15 18.68 -2.66 14.47
C ALA A 15 20.15 -2.21 14.46
N ASP A 16 21.03 -3.02 15.10
CA ASP A 16 22.47 -2.87 15.02
C ASP A 16 23.00 -3.77 13.91
N PHE A 17 23.55 -3.17 12.88
CA PHE A 17 24.12 -3.89 11.74
C PHE A 17 25.38 -3.17 11.22
N SER A 18 26.46 -3.91 11.04
CA SER A 18 27.74 -3.40 10.51
C SER A 18 28.25 -2.14 11.20
N LYS A 19 28.23 -2.10 12.53
CA LYS A 19 28.63 -0.94 13.36
C LYS A 19 27.80 0.33 13.12
N ARG A 20 26.54 0.16 12.71
CA ARG A 20 25.58 1.24 12.48
C ARG A 20 24.27 0.89 13.17
N ILE A 21 23.56 1.89 13.64
CA ILE A 21 22.20 1.75 14.15
C ILE A 21 21.23 2.24 13.07
N PHE A 22 20.35 1.36 12.71
CA PHE A 22 19.23 1.65 11.79
C PHE A 22 17.99 1.98 12.61
N PHE A 23 17.37 3.11 12.30
CA PHE A 23 16.05 3.50 12.77
C PHE A 23 15.10 3.26 11.61
N ILE A 24 14.41 2.15 11.62
CA ILE A 24 13.55 1.70 10.53
C ILE A 24 12.11 2.10 10.85
N ASP A 25 11.50 2.92 9.99
CA ASP A 25 10.08 3.22 10.03
C ASP A 25 9.30 1.95 9.63
N GLN A 26 8.61 1.33 10.60
CA GLN A 26 7.91 0.04 10.39
C GLN A 26 6.81 0.14 9.36
N HIS A 27 6.08 1.26 9.31
CA HIS A 27 5.02 1.50 8.34
C HIS A 27 5.61 1.63 6.94
N ALA A 28 6.59 2.55 6.75
CA ALA A 28 7.20 2.80 5.46
C ALA A 28 7.94 1.57 4.90
N ALA A 29 8.59 0.80 5.77
CA ALA A 29 9.26 -0.45 5.41
C ALA A 29 8.25 -1.51 4.94
N HIS A 30 7.19 -1.74 5.71
CA HIS A 30 6.17 -2.72 5.35
C HIS A 30 5.38 -2.32 4.10
N GLU A 31 5.06 -1.03 3.96
CA GLU A 31 4.43 -0.47 2.76
C GLU A 31 5.29 -0.76 1.51
N ARG A 32 6.60 -0.53 1.59
CA ARG A 32 7.52 -0.81 0.48
C ARG A 32 7.58 -2.30 0.14
N ILE A 33 7.70 -3.17 1.13
CA ILE A 33 7.74 -4.62 0.93
C ILE A 33 6.45 -5.13 0.27
N LEU A 34 5.30 -4.65 0.76
CA LEU A 34 4.00 -5.01 0.17
C LEU A 34 3.86 -4.52 -1.26
N PHE A 35 4.26 -3.26 -1.53
CA PHE A 35 4.23 -2.70 -2.87
C PHE A 35 5.06 -3.53 -3.84
N ASP A 36 6.32 -3.87 -3.50
CA ASP A 36 7.19 -4.68 -4.35
C ASP A 36 6.62 -6.08 -4.57
N ARG A 37 6.03 -6.68 -3.52
CA ARG A 37 5.34 -7.97 -3.61
C ARG A 37 4.18 -7.90 -4.61
N TYR A 38 3.30 -6.90 -4.49
CA TYR A 38 2.16 -6.73 -5.39
C TYR A 38 2.61 -6.44 -6.83
N ALA A 39 3.62 -5.58 -7.01
CA ALA A 39 4.15 -5.25 -8.33
C ALA A 39 4.82 -6.44 -9.03
N GLY A 40 5.50 -7.31 -8.27
CA GLY A 40 6.15 -8.52 -8.76
C GLY A 40 5.23 -9.73 -8.97
N THR A 41 4.01 -9.68 -8.44
CA THR A 41 3.07 -10.80 -8.57
C THR A 41 2.38 -10.76 -9.94
N GLN A 42 2.65 -11.75 -10.78
CA GLN A 42 1.83 -12.02 -11.95
C GLN A 42 0.57 -12.74 -11.49
N GLY A 43 -0.52 -11.99 -11.33
CA GLY A 43 -1.73 -12.51 -10.71
C GLY A 43 -2.73 -13.09 -11.68
N GLY A 44 -3.39 -14.18 -11.27
CA GLY A 44 -4.68 -14.60 -11.82
C GLY A 44 -5.78 -13.59 -11.46
N ARG A 45 -6.93 -13.75 -12.08
CA ARG A 45 -8.17 -13.03 -11.75
C ARG A 45 -9.02 -13.89 -10.85
N GLN A 46 -9.69 -13.28 -9.92
CA GLN A 46 -10.69 -13.93 -9.09
C GLN A 46 -12.01 -13.22 -9.27
N ARG A 47 -13.02 -13.95 -9.71
CA ARG A 47 -14.39 -13.45 -9.73
C ARG A 47 -14.94 -13.44 -8.31
N LEU A 48 -15.55 -12.33 -7.92
CA LEU A 48 -16.21 -12.21 -6.63
C LEU A 48 -17.50 -13.04 -6.62
N LEU A 49 -17.73 -13.76 -5.53
CA LEU A 49 -18.97 -14.53 -5.35
C LEU A 49 -20.18 -13.58 -5.28
N PHE A 50 -19.99 -12.45 -4.61
CA PHE A 50 -20.94 -11.35 -4.55
C PHE A 50 -20.26 -10.10 -5.06
N PRO A 51 -20.77 -9.42 -6.11
CA PRO A 51 -20.23 -8.17 -6.57
C PRO A 51 -20.25 -7.11 -5.45
N ALA A 52 -19.22 -6.29 -5.40
CA ALA A 52 -19.17 -5.17 -4.47
C ALA A 52 -19.65 -3.90 -5.19
N TYR A 53 -20.69 -3.26 -4.66
CA TYR A 53 -21.33 -2.09 -5.27
C TYR A 53 -20.73 -0.80 -4.75
N PHE A 54 -20.64 0.19 -5.63
CA PHE A 54 -20.16 1.54 -5.27
C PHE A 54 -20.78 2.61 -6.17
N GLU A 55 -20.73 3.85 -5.73
CA GLU A 55 -21.24 5.00 -6.47
C GLU A 55 -20.10 5.92 -6.88
N THR A 56 -20.23 6.55 -8.03
CA THR A 56 -19.25 7.48 -8.58
C THR A 56 -19.93 8.70 -9.19
N SER A 57 -19.15 9.79 -9.33
CA SER A 57 -19.58 10.92 -10.13
C SER A 57 -19.69 10.54 -11.61
N GLU A 58 -20.39 11.34 -12.40
CA GLU A 58 -20.46 11.14 -13.87
C GLU A 58 -19.08 11.25 -14.54
N GLU A 59 -18.20 12.10 -14.02
CA GLU A 59 -16.82 12.25 -14.50
C GLU A 59 -16.01 10.97 -14.26
N THR A 60 -16.07 10.44 -13.03
CA THR A 60 -15.42 9.17 -12.67
C THR A 60 -15.98 8.02 -13.49
N ALA A 61 -17.29 7.97 -13.71
CA ALA A 61 -17.94 6.97 -14.54
C ALA A 61 -17.44 6.97 -16.00
N ARG A 62 -17.18 8.16 -16.58
CA ARG A 62 -16.56 8.29 -17.91
C ARG A 62 -15.13 7.76 -17.90
N THR A 63 -14.35 8.09 -16.86
CA THR A 63 -12.98 7.61 -16.70
C THR A 63 -12.93 6.10 -16.57
N LEU A 64 -13.84 5.48 -15.79
CA LEU A 64 -13.95 4.03 -15.66
C LEU A 64 -14.20 3.34 -16.99
N ARG A 65 -15.09 3.90 -17.83
CA ARG A 65 -15.34 3.36 -19.17
C ARG A 65 -14.09 3.46 -20.06
N ASN A 66 -13.43 4.61 -20.04
CA ASN A 66 -12.24 4.84 -20.87
C ASN A 66 -11.05 3.96 -20.45
N LYS A 67 -10.91 3.67 -19.16
CA LYS A 67 -9.84 2.84 -18.61
C LYS A 67 -10.23 1.36 -18.42
N ALA A 68 -11.36 0.93 -18.98
CA ALA A 68 -11.84 -0.44 -18.78
C ALA A 68 -10.86 -1.52 -19.24
N GLU A 69 -10.14 -1.31 -20.33
CA GLU A 69 -9.12 -2.25 -20.83
C GLU A 69 -7.87 -2.26 -19.93
N GLU A 70 -7.43 -1.11 -19.42
CA GLU A 70 -6.32 -1.02 -18.47
C GLU A 70 -6.67 -1.74 -17.17
N LEU A 71 -7.89 -1.53 -16.66
CA LEU A 71 -8.40 -2.22 -15.47
C LEU A 71 -8.41 -3.73 -15.68
N ARG A 72 -8.92 -4.20 -16.81
CA ARG A 72 -8.94 -5.64 -17.15
C ARG A 72 -7.53 -6.22 -17.24
N ALA A 73 -6.57 -5.48 -17.79
CA ALA A 73 -5.19 -5.91 -17.85
C ALA A 73 -4.58 -6.11 -16.45
N LEU A 74 -5.04 -5.34 -15.44
CA LEU A 74 -4.67 -5.50 -14.04
C LEU A 74 -5.48 -6.58 -13.30
N GLY A 75 -6.45 -7.21 -13.97
CA GLY A 75 -7.33 -8.21 -13.36
C GLY A 75 -8.53 -7.62 -12.62
N ILE A 76 -8.86 -6.35 -12.86
CA ILE A 76 -10.01 -5.67 -12.27
C ILE A 76 -11.11 -5.56 -13.32
N SER A 77 -12.30 -6.05 -13.01
CA SER A 77 -13.49 -5.87 -13.84
C SER A 77 -14.56 -5.13 -13.08
N VAL A 78 -15.02 -4.03 -13.66
CA VAL A 78 -16.16 -3.25 -13.17
C VAL A 78 -17.23 -3.16 -14.25
N GLU A 79 -18.47 -3.15 -13.83
CA GLU A 79 -19.62 -3.05 -14.72
C GLU A 79 -20.61 -2.00 -14.20
N PRO A 80 -21.29 -1.25 -15.08
CA PRO A 80 -22.41 -0.43 -14.65
C PRO A 80 -23.51 -1.32 -14.03
N ASP A 81 -24.15 -0.84 -12.97
CA ASP A 81 -25.31 -1.50 -12.39
C ASP A 81 -26.58 -0.96 -13.04
N GLU A 82 -26.98 -1.58 -14.15
CA GLU A 82 -28.18 -1.18 -14.92
C GLU A 82 -29.49 -1.53 -14.21
N ASP A 83 -29.47 -2.54 -13.32
CA ASP A 83 -30.64 -3.01 -12.57
C ASP A 83 -30.93 -2.20 -11.30
N GLY A 84 -29.97 -1.41 -10.86
CA GLY A 84 -30.13 -0.50 -9.72
C GLY A 84 -30.94 0.72 -10.13
N SER A 85 -32.28 0.61 -10.10
CA SER A 85 -33.14 1.78 -10.11
C SER A 85 -32.60 2.79 -9.08
N SER A 86 -32.18 3.94 -9.58
CA SER A 86 -31.83 5.09 -8.73
C SER A 86 -32.86 5.17 -7.61
N SER A 87 -32.43 4.99 -6.37
CA SER A 87 -33.30 5.28 -5.22
C SER A 87 -33.82 6.70 -5.42
N PRO A 88 -35.14 6.95 -5.25
CA PRO A 88 -35.74 8.26 -5.52
C PRO A 88 -35.14 9.39 -4.69
N ASP A 89 -34.27 9.08 -3.74
CA ASP A 89 -33.65 10.00 -2.77
C ASP A 89 -32.22 10.42 -3.14
N SER A 90 -31.63 9.92 -4.26
CA SER A 90 -30.31 10.36 -4.71
C SER A 90 -30.43 11.66 -5.50
N SER A 91 -30.52 12.77 -4.79
CA SER A 91 -30.46 14.16 -5.35
C SER A 91 -29.09 14.56 -5.92
N GLY A 92 -28.19 13.61 -6.16
CA GLY A 92 -26.92 13.82 -6.83
C GLY A 92 -26.69 12.72 -7.84
N GLY A 93 -26.69 13.04 -9.13
CA GLY A 93 -26.61 12.15 -10.31
C GLY A 93 -25.44 11.15 -10.34
N GLY A 94 -25.23 10.41 -9.26
CA GLY A 94 -24.23 9.37 -9.13
C GLY A 94 -24.57 8.15 -9.98
N LYS A 95 -23.57 7.55 -10.64
CA LYS A 95 -23.68 6.29 -11.36
C LYS A 95 -23.28 5.15 -10.46
N ARG A 96 -24.15 4.15 -10.34
CA ARG A 96 -23.88 2.93 -9.59
C ARG A 96 -23.10 1.93 -10.44
N TRP A 97 -22.06 1.35 -9.84
CA TRP A 97 -21.18 0.37 -10.44
C TRP A 97 -21.04 -0.84 -9.53
N LYS A 98 -20.62 -1.96 -10.13
CA LYS A 98 -20.28 -3.19 -9.41
C LYS A 98 -18.88 -3.66 -9.79
N LEU A 99 -18.06 -3.96 -8.80
CA LEU A 99 -16.78 -4.65 -8.93
C LEU A 99 -17.07 -6.15 -8.98
N VAL A 100 -16.68 -6.81 -10.05
CA VAL A 100 -17.01 -8.24 -10.30
C VAL A 100 -15.79 -9.15 -10.27
N GLU A 101 -14.61 -8.63 -10.62
CA GLU A 101 -13.35 -9.38 -10.57
C GLU A 101 -12.25 -8.54 -9.95
N VAL A 102 -11.35 -9.20 -9.22
CA VAL A 102 -10.18 -8.60 -8.59
C VAL A 102 -8.93 -9.43 -8.88
N PRO A 103 -7.73 -8.83 -8.90
CA PRO A 103 -6.49 -9.60 -8.95
C PRO A 103 -6.36 -10.47 -7.70
N THR A 104 -5.87 -11.69 -7.83
CA THR A 104 -5.74 -12.63 -6.71
C THR A 104 -4.89 -12.10 -5.56
N TYR A 105 -3.88 -11.26 -5.86
CA TYR A 105 -3.01 -10.62 -4.85
C TYR A 105 -3.68 -9.46 -4.10
N LEU A 106 -4.83 -8.96 -4.57
CA LEU A 106 -5.67 -7.97 -3.91
C LEU A 106 -6.99 -8.57 -3.40
N LYS A 107 -7.07 -9.89 -3.29
CA LYS A 107 -8.19 -10.56 -2.64
C LYS A 107 -8.38 -10.00 -1.22
N ASP A 108 -9.63 -9.86 -0.80
CA ASP A 108 -10.03 -9.28 0.48
C ASP A 108 -9.62 -7.79 0.66
N LYS A 109 -9.34 -7.10 -0.46
CA LYS A 109 -9.02 -5.67 -0.53
C LYS A 109 -9.99 -4.88 -1.41
N GLU A 110 -11.20 -5.41 -1.62
CA GLU A 110 -12.23 -4.81 -2.48
C GLU A 110 -12.52 -3.35 -2.10
N SER A 111 -12.56 -3.06 -0.80
CA SER A 111 -12.79 -1.69 -0.31
C SER A 111 -11.69 -0.71 -0.74
N VAL A 112 -10.44 -1.18 -0.81
CA VAL A 112 -9.31 -0.34 -1.26
C VAL A 112 -9.43 -0.05 -2.75
N ILE A 113 -9.76 -1.08 -3.54
CA ILE A 113 -9.97 -0.93 -4.98
C ILE A 113 -11.12 0.05 -5.24
N ILE A 114 -12.24 -0.11 -4.53
CA ILE A 114 -13.40 0.75 -4.66
C ILE A 114 -13.07 2.20 -4.27
N ASP A 115 -12.41 2.43 -3.13
CA ASP A 115 -12.00 3.76 -2.70
C ASP A 115 -11.13 4.45 -3.77
N PHE A 116 -10.17 3.70 -4.33
CA PHE A 116 -9.31 4.21 -5.40
C PHE A 116 -10.09 4.52 -6.68
N LEU A 117 -10.94 3.59 -7.14
CA LEU A 117 -11.76 3.77 -8.33
C LEU A 117 -12.75 4.93 -8.21
N SER A 118 -13.26 5.17 -7.01
CA SER A 118 -14.26 6.22 -6.77
C SER A 118 -13.68 7.62 -6.71
N ARG A 119 -12.42 7.78 -6.26
CA ARG A 119 -11.84 9.07 -5.89
C ARG A 119 -10.58 9.45 -6.67
N GLU A 120 -9.71 8.49 -6.97
CA GLU A 120 -8.35 8.75 -7.42
C GLU A 120 -8.09 8.41 -8.89
N ILE A 121 -8.95 7.61 -9.51
CA ILE A 121 -8.74 7.11 -10.87
C ILE A 121 -8.60 8.22 -11.92
N GLY A 122 -9.22 9.36 -11.70
CA GLY A 122 -9.21 10.49 -12.65
C GLY A 122 -7.90 11.27 -12.67
N GLY A 123 -7.12 11.24 -11.57
CA GLY A 123 -5.90 12.02 -11.39
C GLY A 123 -4.59 11.24 -11.55
N SER A 124 -4.66 9.97 -11.91
CA SER A 124 -3.49 9.10 -11.95
C SER A 124 -2.92 8.96 -13.37
N ASP A 125 -1.65 9.36 -13.54
CA ASP A 125 -0.88 9.14 -14.76
C ASP A 125 -0.32 7.69 -14.82
N ASP A 126 -0.03 7.08 -13.64
CA ASP A 126 0.37 5.68 -13.49
C ASP A 126 -0.62 4.94 -12.58
N PHE A 127 -1.76 4.65 -13.14
CA PHE A 127 -2.89 4.00 -12.46
C PHE A 127 -2.50 2.71 -11.71
N LYS A 128 -1.69 1.85 -12.35
CA LYS A 128 -1.24 0.59 -11.73
C LYS A 128 -0.43 0.86 -10.47
N ARG A 129 0.57 1.72 -10.57
CA ARG A 129 1.46 2.08 -9.47
C ARG A 129 0.68 2.66 -8.29
N ASP A 130 -0.22 3.60 -8.58
CA ASP A 130 -0.96 4.31 -7.55
C ASP A 130 -1.99 3.43 -6.83
N LEU A 131 -2.66 2.53 -7.57
CA LEU A 131 -3.51 1.50 -6.97
C LEU A 131 -2.72 0.56 -6.04
N LEU A 132 -1.54 0.09 -6.50
CA LEU A 132 -0.70 -0.79 -5.69
C LEU A 132 -0.16 -0.07 -4.45
N ALA A 133 0.19 1.22 -4.58
CA ALA A 133 0.62 2.06 -3.45
C ALA A 133 -0.51 2.22 -2.42
N ALA A 134 -1.74 2.53 -2.87
CA ALA A 134 -2.91 2.63 -2.01
C ALA A 134 -3.20 1.30 -1.28
N ALA A 135 -3.11 0.17 -2.00
CA ALA A 135 -3.31 -1.16 -1.42
C ALA A 135 -2.22 -1.51 -0.39
N ALA A 136 -0.96 -1.21 -0.68
CA ALA A 136 0.16 -1.44 0.22
C ALA A 136 0.04 -0.58 1.49
N CYS A 137 -0.26 0.71 1.35
CA CYS A 137 -0.46 1.64 2.46
C CYS A 137 -1.59 1.19 3.40
N LYS A 138 -2.73 0.76 2.83
CA LYS A 138 -3.87 0.29 3.63
C LYS A 138 -3.55 -1.00 4.39
N ALA A 139 -2.73 -1.88 3.81
CA ALA A 139 -2.35 -3.18 4.38
C ALA A 139 -1.12 -3.13 5.30
N ALA A 140 -0.34 -2.04 5.25
CA ALA A 140 0.87 -1.89 6.05
C ALA A 140 0.55 -1.78 7.56
N ILE A 141 1.50 -2.23 8.38
CA ILE A 141 1.51 -2.05 9.83
C ILE A 141 1.27 -0.58 10.16
N LYS A 142 0.43 -0.32 11.16
CA LYS A 142 0.07 1.06 11.52
C LYS A 142 1.00 1.64 12.58
N ASP A 143 1.09 2.97 12.59
CA ASP A 143 1.78 3.68 13.68
C ASP A 143 1.11 3.35 15.02
N GLY A 144 1.94 3.11 16.04
CA GLY A 144 1.49 2.70 17.37
C GLY A 144 1.31 1.19 17.54
N GLU A 145 1.36 0.40 16.49
CA GLU A 145 1.29 -1.06 16.57
C GLU A 145 2.61 -1.64 17.11
N LEU A 146 2.49 -2.38 18.22
CA LEU A 146 3.64 -3.03 18.83
C LEU A 146 3.84 -4.41 18.20
N LEU A 147 5.03 -4.63 17.65
CA LEU A 147 5.40 -5.90 17.04
C LEU A 147 6.07 -6.81 18.07
N ASP A 148 5.75 -8.10 18.00
CA ASP A 148 6.53 -9.10 18.70
C ASP A 148 7.94 -9.21 18.08
N PRO A 149 8.93 -9.70 18.85
CA PRO A 149 10.32 -9.75 18.37
C PRO A 149 10.54 -10.58 17.10
N VAL A 150 9.74 -11.60 16.84
CA VAL A 150 9.87 -12.45 15.64
C VAL A 150 9.43 -11.65 14.42
N THR A 151 8.21 -11.10 14.45
CA THR A 151 7.66 -10.25 13.38
C THR A 151 8.56 -9.05 13.10
N ALA A 152 9.06 -8.38 14.16
CA ALA A 152 10.00 -7.26 14.02
C ALA A 152 11.29 -7.68 13.31
N THR A 153 11.85 -8.85 13.68
CA THR A 153 13.08 -9.38 13.07
C THR A 153 12.86 -9.69 11.59
N GLU A 154 11.77 -10.38 11.25
CA GLU A 154 11.41 -10.69 9.86
C GLU A 154 11.24 -9.42 9.01
N LEU A 155 10.59 -8.40 9.56
CA LEU A 155 10.42 -7.12 8.88
C LEU A 155 11.76 -6.42 8.63
N ILE A 156 12.67 -6.43 9.63
CA ILE A 156 14.02 -5.88 9.49
C ILE A 156 14.80 -6.64 8.40
N GLU A 157 14.75 -7.98 8.41
CA GLU A 157 15.44 -8.81 7.40
C GLU A 157 15.01 -8.45 5.99
N GLN A 158 13.70 -8.40 5.75
CA GLN A 158 13.16 -8.03 4.45
C GLN A 158 13.52 -6.59 4.07
N THR A 159 13.48 -5.68 5.04
CA THR A 159 13.82 -4.27 4.81
C THR A 159 15.28 -4.09 4.40
N LEU A 160 16.22 -4.77 5.06
CA LEU A 160 17.65 -4.68 4.73
C LEU A 160 18.00 -5.24 3.35
N LEU A 161 17.11 -6.01 2.73
CA LEU A 161 17.24 -6.54 1.37
C LEU A 161 16.63 -5.64 0.29
N LEU A 162 15.95 -4.55 0.66
CA LEU A 162 15.33 -3.65 -0.29
C LEU A 162 16.38 -2.98 -1.20
N GLU A 163 16.21 -3.11 -2.51
CA GLU A 163 17.03 -2.43 -3.50
C GLU A 163 16.83 -0.91 -3.44
N PHE A 164 15.58 -0.47 -3.24
CA PHE A 164 15.20 0.94 -3.12
C PHE A 164 14.52 1.19 -1.76
N PRO A 165 15.28 1.63 -0.74
CA PRO A 165 14.76 1.82 0.62
C PRO A 165 13.96 3.13 0.77
N ARG A 166 12.91 3.26 -0.05
CA ARG A 166 11.93 4.34 0.00
C ARG A 166 10.53 3.77 -0.18
N CYS A 167 9.57 4.28 0.58
CA CYS A 167 8.18 3.89 0.38
C CYS A 167 7.66 4.36 -1.00
N PRO A 168 6.53 3.86 -1.50
CA PRO A 168 5.97 4.28 -2.79
C PRO A 168 5.73 5.79 -2.90
N HIS A 169 5.53 6.49 -1.77
CA HIS A 169 5.37 7.94 -1.67
C HIS A 169 6.70 8.71 -1.58
N GLY A 170 7.85 8.02 -1.67
CA GLY A 170 9.19 8.62 -1.71
C GLY A 170 9.85 8.85 -0.36
N ARG A 171 9.20 8.57 0.79
CA ARG A 171 9.81 8.71 2.12
C ARG A 171 10.89 7.65 2.34
N PRO A 172 12.05 7.99 2.93
CA PRO A 172 13.05 7.00 3.32
C PRO A 172 12.44 6.00 4.31
N VAL A 173 12.79 4.71 4.19
CA VAL A 173 12.32 3.67 5.13
C VAL A 173 13.18 3.57 6.37
N TRP A 174 14.39 4.15 6.37
CA TRP A 174 15.24 4.20 7.55
C TRP A 174 16.10 5.45 7.60
N TYR A 175 16.57 5.76 8.80
CA TYR A 175 17.69 6.64 9.08
C TYR A 175 18.81 5.82 9.73
N VAL A 176 20.06 6.16 9.44
CA VAL A 176 21.24 5.40 9.92
C VAL A 176 22.19 6.31 10.66
N LEU A 177 22.62 5.88 11.84
CA LEU A 177 23.71 6.49 12.59
C LEU A 177 24.89 5.52 12.65
N SER A 178 26.05 5.98 12.21
CA SER A 178 27.29 5.25 12.41
C SER A 178 27.78 5.39 13.86
N ARG A 179 28.73 4.53 14.25
CA ARG A 179 29.42 4.66 15.55
C ARG A 179 30.08 6.04 15.69
N ASP A 180 30.68 6.53 14.62
CA ASP A 180 31.45 7.79 14.63
C ASP A 180 30.50 8.97 14.74
N ASP A 181 29.35 8.96 14.06
CA ASP A 181 28.28 9.97 14.23
C ASP A 181 27.81 10.03 15.70
N LEU A 182 27.62 8.88 16.34
CA LEU A 182 27.22 8.83 17.76
C LEU A 182 28.32 9.38 18.68
N PHE A 183 29.59 9.09 18.40
CA PHE A 183 30.71 9.62 19.18
C PHE A 183 30.81 11.14 19.06
N GLU A 184 30.63 11.66 17.85
CA GLU A 184 30.60 13.10 17.61
C GLU A 184 29.45 13.78 18.35
N LEU A 185 28.23 13.22 18.24
CA LEU A 185 27.03 13.75 18.90
C LEU A 185 27.14 13.84 20.42
N VAL A 186 27.89 12.92 21.07
CA VAL A 186 28.13 12.93 22.53
C VAL A 186 29.48 13.57 22.93
N GLY A 187 30.17 14.20 21.97
CA GLY A 187 31.45 14.89 22.23
C GLY A 187 32.64 13.97 22.55
N ARG A 188 32.56 12.69 22.18
CA ARG A 188 33.69 11.76 22.29
C ARG A 188 34.63 11.94 21.09
N ARG A 189 35.92 12.19 21.40
CA ARG A 189 36.96 12.13 20.35
C ARG A 189 37.26 10.68 20.04
N VAL A 190 37.24 10.33 18.73
CA VAL A 190 37.62 9.02 18.20
C VAL A 190 39.15 8.90 18.14
#